data_755d2ca67f6eb841d0f7364f91b147e9
#
_entry.id   755d2ca67f6eb841d0f7364f91b147e9
#
_cell.length_a   1.000
_cell.length_b   1.000
_cell.length_c   1.000
_cell.angle_alpha   90.00
_cell.angle_beta   90.00
_cell.angle_gamma   90.00
#
_symmetry.space_group_name_H-M   'P 1'
#
loop_
_entity.id
_entity.type
_entity.pdbx_description
1 polymer ?
#
loop_
_entity_poly.entity_id
_entity_poly.type
_entity_poly.pdbx_seq_one_letter_code
_entity_poly.pdbx_strand_id
1 'polypeptide(L)'
;MVFKARLRKIEYDLKMGKLMETDLFRQRIEAIYVVIRDTVMAWPTRVAPEVAPLTDERQVWDVLMREARTLLNDTRSAVQHAR
;
A
#
# COMPACT_ATOMS: atom_id res chain seq x y z
N MET A 1 2.01 14.06 -47.83
CA MET A 1 2.18 12.87 -46.99
C MET A 1 3.04 13.10 -45.77
N VAL A 2 3.66 14.27 -45.69
CA VAL A 2 4.31 14.74 -44.48
C VAL A 2 3.33 14.83 -43.31
N PHE A 3 2.06 15.12 -43.58
CA PHE A 3 1.02 15.25 -42.57
C PHE A 3 0.72 13.93 -41.84
N LYS A 4 0.63 12.81 -42.57
CA LYS A 4 0.40 11.48 -41.98
C LYS A 4 1.56 11.02 -41.11
N ALA A 5 2.79 11.30 -41.49
CA ALA A 5 3.97 10.95 -40.71
C ALA A 5 4.01 11.71 -39.36
N ARG A 6 3.65 12.99 -39.37
CA ARG A 6 3.57 13.80 -38.14
C ARG A 6 2.49 13.30 -37.19
N LEU A 7 1.33 12.92 -37.72
CA LEU A 7 0.23 12.40 -36.93
C LEU A 7 0.61 11.08 -36.23
N ARG A 8 1.27 10.18 -36.97
CA ARG A 8 1.75 8.91 -36.40
C ARG A 8 2.77 9.12 -35.28
N LYS A 9 3.66 10.09 -35.44
CA LYS A 9 4.65 10.43 -34.44
C LYS A 9 3.98 10.94 -33.15
N ILE A 10 2.97 11.81 -33.27
CA ILE A 10 2.21 12.31 -32.13
C ILE A 10 1.50 11.15 -31.42
N GLU A 11 0.86 10.27 -32.16
CA GLU A 11 0.18 9.09 -31.60
C GLU A 11 1.16 8.18 -30.84
N TYR A 12 2.35 7.94 -31.43
CA TYR A 12 3.40 7.15 -30.81
C TYR A 12 3.87 7.78 -29.49
N ASP A 13 4.16 9.08 -29.50
CA ASP A 13 4.63 9.81 -28.33
C ASP A 13 3.57 9.78 -27.21
N LEU A 14 2.28 9.91 -27.56
CA LEU A 14 1.19 9.80 -26.58
C LEU A 14 1.11 8.40 -25.97
N LYS A 15 1.24 7.35 -26.77
CA LYS A 15 1.25 5.96 -26.29
C LYS A 15 2.43 5.70 -25.35
N MET A 16 3.61 6.18 -25.71
CA MET A 16 4.81 6.00 -24.89
C MET A 16 4.67 6.75 -23.57
N GLY A 17 4.11 7.95 -23.58
CA GLY A 17 3.81 8.71 -22.36
C GLY A 17 2.86 7.96 -21.43
N LYS A 18 1.80 7.39 -21.97
CA LYS A 18 0.84 6.58 -21.20
C LYS A 18 1.47 5.33 -20.60
N LEU A 19 2.34 4.64 -21.36
CA LEU A 19 3.04 3.46 -20.88
C LEU A 19 3.98 3.81 -19.72
N MET A 20 4.70 4.93 -19.81
CA MET A 20 5.58 5.39 -18.74
C MET A 20 4.78 5.76 -17.48
N GLU A 21 3.64 6.43 -17.64
CA GLU A 21 2.74 6.75 -16.52
C GLU A 21 2.21 5.49 -15.86
N THR A 22 1.85 4.47 -16.63
CA THR A 22 1.38 3.18 -16.13
C THR A 22 2.48 2.46 -15.34
N ASP A 23 3.72 2.47 -15.82
CA ASP A 23 4.85 1.88 -15.10
C ASP A 23 5.13 2.59 -13.78
N LEU A 24 5.12 3.92 -13.77
CA LEU A 24 5.29 4.70 -12.55
C LEU A 24 4.18 4.41 -11.55
N PHE A 25 2.94 4.32 -12.02
CA PHE A 25 1.79 4.00 -11.19
C PHE A 25 1.94 2.61 -10.56
N ARG A 26 2.34 1.61 -11.36
CA ARG A 26 2.57 0.25 -10.89
C ARG A 26 3.66 0.21 -9.82
N GLN A 27 4.78 0.91 -10.03
CA GLN A 27 5.87 0.99 -9.06
C GLN A 27 5.41 1.59 -7.74
N ARG A 28 4.58 2.63 -7.79
CA ARG A 28 4.01 3.27 -6.60
C ARG A 28 3.07 2.32 -5.85
N ILE A 29 2.23 1.59 -6.58
CA ILE A 29 1.32 0.60 -5.99
C ILE A 29 2.13 -0.51 -5.29
N GLU A 30 3.17 -1.01 -5.94
CA GLU A 30 4.04 -2.04 -5.35
C GLU A 30 4.74 -1.52 -4.09
N ALA A 31 5.25 -0.29 -4.12
CA ALA A 31 5.90 0.32 -2.97
C ALA A 31 4.93 0.46 -1.79
N ILE A 32 3.71 0.89 -2.05
CA ILE A 32 2.65 1.00 -1.04
C ILE A 32 2.31 -0.37 -0.48
N TYR A 33 2.16 -1.39 -1.35
CA TYR A 33 1.87 -2.75 -0.93
C TYR A 33 2.93 -3.30 0.01
N VAL A 34 4.22 -3.10 -0.30
CA VAL A 34 5.32 -3.56 0.54
C VAL A 34 5.25 -2.93 1.93
N VAL A 35 4.96 -1.63 2.01
CA VAL A 35 4.81 -0.92 3.28
C VAL A 35 3.66 -1.49 4.09
N ILE A 36 2.51 -1.72 3.46
CA ILE A 36 1.33 -2.31 4.11
C ILE A 36 1.66 -3.72 4.61
N ARG A 37 2.26 -4.54 3.75
CA ARG A 37 2.65 -5.91 4.09
C ARG A 37 3.56 -5.94 5.32
N ASP A 38 4.62 -5.13 5.32
CA ASP A 38 5.59 -5.11 6.40
C ASP A 38 4.94 -4.66 7.72
N THR A 39 4.08 -3.66 7.66
CA THR A 39 3.34 -3.16 8.83
C THR A 39 2.41 -4.23 9.39
N VAL A 40 1.65 -4.90 8.53
CA VAL A 40 0.71 -5.96 8.93
C VAL A 40 1.46 -7.17 9.47
N MET A 41 2.56 -7.58 8.85
CA MET A 41 3.32 -8.76 9.26
C MET A 41 4.08 -8.56 10.57
N ALA A 42 4.39 -7.33 10.94
CA ALA A 42 5.00 -7.02 12.23
C ALA A 42 3.98 -7.01 13.39
N TRP A 43 2.69 -6.91 13.08
CA TRP A 43 1.63 -6.74 14.07
C TRP A 43 1.49 -7.95 15.02
N PRO A 44 1.49 -9.22 14.56
CA PRO A 44 1.32 -10.36 15.47
C PRO A 44 2.37 -10.43 16.56
N THR A 45 3.62 -10.12 16.25
CA THR A 45 4.73 -10.11 17.21
C THR A 45 4.49 -9.07 18.30
N ARG A 46 3.91 -7.92 17.94
CA ARG A 46 3.60 -6.87 18.90
C ARG A 46 2.42 -7.22 19.80
N VAL A 47 1.39 -7.85 19.24
CA VAL A 47 0.12 -8.11 19.93
C VAL A 47 0.15 -9.40 20.74
N ALA A 48 0.89 -10.41 20.31
CA ALA A 48 0.93 -11.71 20.97
C ALA A 48 1.24 -11.62 22.49
N PRO A 49 2.25 -10.84 22.95
CA PRO A 49 2.51 -10.72 24.38
C PRO A 49 1.36 -10.08 25.17
N GLU A 50 0.58 -9.21 24.53
CA GLU A 50 -0.55 -8.55 25.19
C GLU A 50 -1.73 -9.49 25.39
N VAL A 51 -1.99 -10.41 24.46
CA VAL A 51 -3.12 -11.32 24.53
C VAL A 51 -2.79 -12.64 25.21
N ALA A 52 -1.52 -13.03 25.27
CA ALA A 52 -1.11 -14.31 25.83
C ALA A 52 -1.56 -14.54 27.28
N PRO A 53 -1.50 -13.54 28.21
CA PRO A 53 -1.94 -13.74 29.56
C PRO A 53 -3.46 -13.66 29.75
N LEU A 54 -4.22 -13.29 28.71
CA LEU A 54 -5.66 -13.13 28.82
C LEU A 54 -6.37 -14.47 28.65
N THR A 55 -7.36 -14.73 29.52
CA THR A 55 -8.15 -15.97 29.49
C THR A 55 -9.61 -15.73 29.15
N ASP A 56 -10.06 -14.47 29.18
CA ASP A 56 -11.43 -14.08 28.85
C ASP A 56 -11.50 -13.62 27.37
N GLU A 57 -12.38 -14.24 26.62
CA GLU A 57 -12.62 -13.96 25.21
C GLU A 57 -12.90 -12.47 24.97
N ARG A 58 -13.70 -11.83 25.83
CA ARG A 58 -14.05 -10.41 25.68
C ARG A 58 -12.84 -9.52 25.87
N GLN A 59 -11.97 -9.84 26.83
CA GLN A 59 -10.74 -9.07 27.03
C GLN A 59 -9.81 -9.20 25.83
N VAL A 60 -9.69 -10.40 25.27
CA VAL A 60 -8.91 -10.63 24.05
C VAL A 60 -9.48 -9.81 22.90
N TRP A 61 -10.80 -9.82 22.73
CA TRP A 61 -11.48 -9.06 21.67
C TRP A 61 -11.21 -7.56 21.80
N ASP A 62 -11.33 -7.02 23.02
CA ASP A 62 -11.09 -5.59 23.28
C ASP A 62 -9.67 -5.18 22.92
N VAL A 63 -8.67 -5.99 23.31
CA VAL A 63 -7.27 -5.74 22.99
C VAL A 63 -7.06 -5.80 21.49
N LEU A 64 -7.59 -6.82 20.80
CA LEU A 64 -7.43 -6.97 19.36
C LEU A 64 -8.07 -5.82 18.60
N MET A 65 -9.25 -5.36 19.04
CA MET A 65 -9.90 -4.21 18.39
C MET A 65 -9.10 -2.92 18.57
N ARG A 66 -8.58 -2.67 19.76
CA ARG A 66 -7.73 -1.51 20.02
C ARG A 66 -6.46 -1.57 19.14
N GLU A 67 -5.83 -2.73 19.11
CA GLU A 67 -4.60 -2.92 18.33
C GLU A 67 -4.86 -2.86 16.83
N ALA A 68 -6.02 -3.36 16.37
CA ALA A 68 -6.40 -3.25 14.96
C ALA A 68 -6.57 -1.80 14.52
N ARG A 69 -7.16 -0.95 15.38
CA ARG A 69 -7.27 0.48 15.09
C ARG A 69 -5.90 1.15 15.03
N THR A 70 -5.01 0.79 15.94
CA THR A 70 -3.63 1.28 15.91
C THR A 70 -2.93 0.83 14.64
N LEU A 71 -3.11 -0.44 14.23
CA LEU A 71 -2.56 -0.98 13.00
C LEU A 71 -3.03 -0.18 11.78
N LEU A 72 -4.32 0.11 11.69
CA LEU A 72 -4.87 0.90 10.58
C LEU A 72 -4.26 2.31 10.54
N ASN A 73 -4.13 2.96 11.68
CA ASN A 73 -3.51 4.28 11.77
C ASN A 73 -2.03 4.24 11.39
N ASP A 74 -1.29 3.25 11.87
CA ASP A 74 0.12 3.07 11.55
C ASP A 74 0.32 2.80 10.06
N THR A 75 -0.52 1.96 9.48
CA THR A 75 -0.49 1.65 8.04
C THR A 75 -0.77 2.89 7.21
N ARG A 76 -1.77 3.66 7.58
CA ARG A 76 -2.10 4.92 6.91
C ARG A 76 -0.94 5.90 6.96
N SER A 77 -0.33 6.06 8.12
CA SER A 77 0.81 6.95 8.31
C SER A 77 2.01 6.49 7.48
N ALA A 78 2.31 5.19 7.50
CA ALA A 78 3.42 4.62 6.73
C ALA A 78 3.21 4.81 5.22
N VAL A 79 1.98 4.62 4.71
CA VAL A 79 1.66 4.84 3.30
C VAL A 79 1.83 6.31 2.92
N GLN A 80 1.41 7.23 3.79
CA GLN A 80 1.58 8.66 3.55
C GLN A 80 3.06 9.06 3.45
N HIS A 81 3.94 8.42 4.21
CA HIS A 81 5.38 8.68 4.20
C HIS A 81 6.11 7.97 3.05
N ALA A 82 5.48 6.98 2.41
CA ALA A 82 6.07 6.22 1.30
C ALA A 82 6.02 6.96 -0.05
N ARG A 83 5.48 8.16 -0.11
CA ARG A 83 5.38 8.95 -1.35
C ARG A 83 6.73 9.53 -1.78
#